data_73d9f37c0a7b3e3565f1c3ae9e75877b
#
_entry.id   73d9f37c0a7b3e3565f1c3ae9e75877b
#
_cell.length_a   1.000
_cell.length_b   1.000
_cell.length_c   1.000
_cell.angle_alpha   90.00
_cell.angle_beta   90.00
_cell.angle_gamma   90.00
#
_symmetry.space_group_name_H-M   'P 1'
#
loop_
_entity.id
_entity.type
_entity.pdbx_description
1 polymer ?
#
loop_
_entity_poly.entity_id
_entity_poly.type
_entity_poly.pdbx_seq_one_letter_code
_entity_poly.pdbx_strand_id
1 'polypeptide(L)'
;MANYQNVIFVLYNFNMNYPFKKIEKKWQEYWLKNKTFKAEQFSESDKFYILDMFPYPSGAGLHVGHPLGYIASDIIARYKRNKGFNVLHPQGYDSFGLPTEQYAIQTGQHPAVTTEKNIKRYRYQLDRMGFSFDWDREIRTSDPRYYKWTQWIFSLLFNSWYDTKSDRARSITELSEFLEKNGTKKLYAYTNEVYX
;
A
#
# COMPACT_ATOMS: atom_id res chain seq x y z
N MET A 1 16.87 -24.84 -45.84
CA MET A 1 15.77 -24.09 -45.16
C MET A 1 14.96 -25.09 -44.32
N ALA A 2 15.00 -24.98 -43.04
CA ALA A 2 14.22 -25.86 -42.14
C ALA A 2 12.72 -25.55 -42.32
N ASN A 3 11.95 -26.60 -42.46
CA ASN A 3 10.54 -26.52 -42.86
C ASN A 3 9.72 -26.10 -41.60
N TYR A 4 9.59 -24.82 -41.37
CA TYR A 4 8.85 -24.23 -40.22
C TYR A 4 7.40 -24.73 -40.11
N GLN A 5 6.81 -25.16 -41.21
CA GLN A 5 5.45 -25.71 -41.19
C GLN A 5 5.33 -27.00 -40.37
N ASN A 6 6.36 -27.83 -40.30
CA ASN A 6 6.34 -29.07 -39.52
C ASN A 6 6.46 -28.80 -38.03
N VAL A 7 7.14 -27.73 -37.62
CA VAL A 7 7.27 -27.35 -36.20
C VAL A 7 5.93 -26.87 -35.63
N ILE A 8 5.20 -26.06 -36.41
CA ILE A 8 3.87 -25.58 -36.00
C ILE A 8 2.87 -26.74 -35.90
N PHE A 9 2.93 -27.69 -36.82
CA PHE A 9 2.03 -28.86 -36.83
C PHE A 9 2.23 -29.75 -35.60
N VAL A 10 3.49 -29.93 -35.17
CA VAL A 10 3.83 -30.71 -33.96
C VAL A 10 3.29 -30.04 -32.70
N LEU A 11 3.35 -28.70 -32.64
CA LEU A 11 2.85 -27.94 -31.49
C LEU A 11 1.30 -28.01 -31.38
N TYR A 12 0.60 -28.05 -32.52
CA TYR A 12 -0.85 -28.12 -32.53
C TYR A 12 -1.44 -29.49 -32.11
N ASN A 13 -0.66 -30.56 -32.29
CA ASN A 13 -1.12 -31.92 -31.95
C ASN A 13 -0.77 -32.35 -30.52
N PHE A 14 0.01 -31.54 -29.77
CA PHE A 14 0.14 -31.74 -28.34
C PHE A 14 -1.13 -31.23 -27.66
N ASN A 15 -2.09 -32.13 -27.51
CA ASN A 15 -3.29 -31.89 -26.70
C ASN A 15 -2.85 -31.86 -25.21
N MET A 16 -1.90 -30.98 -24.90
CA MET A 16 -1.45 -30.74 -23.54
C MET A 16 -2.54 -29.97 -22.82
N ASN A 17 -3.48 -30.72 -22.30
CA ASN A 17 -4.48 -30.17 -21.40
C ASN A 17 -3.79 -29.80 -20.09
N TYR A 18 -3.00 -28.68 -20.13
CA TYR A 18 -2.28 -28.19 -18.96
C TYR A 18 -3.30 -27.76 -17.90
N PRO A 19 -3.39 -28.48 -16.77
CA PRO A 19 -4.44 -28.24 -15.78
C PRO A 19 -4.09 -27.02 -14.90
N PHE A 20 -3.98 -25.86 -15.51
CA PHE A 20 -3.50 -24.64 -14.85
C PHE A 20 -4.35 -24.31 -13.59
N LYS A 21 -5.65 -24.44 -13.63
CA LYS A 21 -6.53 -24.17 -12.49
C LYS A 21 -6.16 -25.02 -11.26
N LYS A 22 -5.82 -26.30 -11.49
CA LYS A 22 -5.41 -27.22 -10.40
C LYS A 22 -4.04 -26.84 -9.87
N ILE A 23 -3.10 -26.51 -10.78
CA ILE A 23 -1.72 -26.17 -10.44
C ILE A 23 -1.69 -24.84 -9.67
N GLU A 24 -2.38 -23.83 -10.17
CA GLU A 24 -2.46 -22.50 -9.53
C GLU A 24 -3.02 -22.63 -8.11
N LYS A 25 -4.15 -23.33 -7.97
CA LYS A 25 -4.79 -23.53 -6.66
C LYS A 25 -3.82 -24.21 -5.67
N LYS A 26 -3.16 -25.30 -6.11
CA LYS A 26 -2.19 -26.03 -5.30
C LYS A 26 -1.10 -25.12 -4.76
N TRP A 27 -0.51 -24.27 -5.63
CA TRP A 27 0.60 -23.41 -5.25
C TRP A 27 0.17 -22.22 -4.40
N GLN A 28 -0.98 -21.62 -4.68
CA GLN A 28 -1.56 -20.55 -3.87
C GLN A 28 -1.80 -21.03 -2.43
N GLU A 29 -2.39 -22.23 -2.28
CA GLU A 29 -2.61 -22.87 -0.97
C GLU A 29 -1.29 -23.17 -0.26
N TYR A 30 -0.30 -23.69 -1.00
CA TYR A 30 1.03 -23.98 -0.45
C TYR A 30 1.70 -22.72 0.08
N TRP A 31 1.72 -21.63 -0.71
CA TRP A 31 2.35 -20.37 -0.33
C TRP A 31 1.71 -19.77 0.91
N LEU A 32 0.40 -19.79 0.97
CA LEU A 32 -0.36 -19.26 2.12
C LEU A 32 -0.06 -20.07 3.39
N LYS A 33 -0.17 -21.40 3.30
CA LYS A 33 0.05 -22.31 4.43
C LYS A 33 1.48 -22.21 4.99
N ASN A 34 2.46 -22.12 4.11
CA ASN A 34 3.89 -22.12 4.49
C ASN A 34 4.47 -20.72 4.65
N LYS A 35 3.65 -19.67 4.49
CA LYS A 35 4.10 -18.27 4.56
C LYS A 35 5.36 -18.05 3.70
N THR A 36 5.36 -18.60 2.48
CA THR A 36 6.53 -18.70 1.60
C THR A 36 7.18 -17.34 1.33
N PHE A 37 6.39 -16.26 1.38
CA PHE A 37 6.87 -14.91 1.03
C PHE A 37 7.12 -14.02 2.24
N LYS A 38 7.08 -14.59 3.44
CA LYS A 38 7.35 -13.85 4.68
C LYS A 38 8.80 -13.36 4.72
N ALA A 39 8.99 -12.09 5.06
CA ALA A 39 10.30 -11.53 5.34
C ALA A 39 10.71 -11.84 6.79
N GLU A 40 11.91 -12.37 6.99
CA GLU A 40 12.41 -12.72 8.31
C GLU A 40 13.00 -11.49 9.00
N GLN A 41 12.63 -11.27 10.26
CA GLN A 41 13.00 -10.06 11.00
C GLN A 41 14.50 -9.97 11.30
N PHE A 42 15.12 -11.08 11.64
CA PHE A 42 16.53 -11.14 12.04
C PHE A 42 17.36 -12.02 11.11
N SER A 43 17.15 -11.87 9.81
CA SER A 43 17.87 -12.62 8.78
C SER A 43 19.28 -12.06 8.58
N GLU A 44 20.23 -12.97 8.37
CA GLU A 44 21.61 -12.62 7.96
C GLU A 44 21.73 -12.34 6.46
N SER A 45 20.70 -12.70 5.68
CA SER A 45 20.67 -12.43 4.24
C SER A 45 20.54 -10.93 3.96
N ASP A 46 21.10 -10.48 2.86
CA ASP A 46 20.95 -9.11 2.38
C ASP A 46 19.47 -8.75 2.26
N LYS A 47 19.10 -7.58 2.74
CA LYS A 47 17.73 -7.10 2.74
C LYS A 47 17.37 -6.46 1.40
N PHE A 48 16.15 -6.70 0.96
CA PHE A 48 15.59 -6.01 -0.20
C PHE A 48 14.15 -5.60 0.11
N TYR A 49 13.84 -4.36 -0.13
CA TYR A 49 12.52 -3.79 0.16
C TYR A 49 11.91 -3.27 -1.14
N ILE A 50 10.71 -3.75 -1.45
CA ILE A 50 9.98 -3.31 -2.65
C ILE A 50 8.55 -2.95 -2.25
N LEU A 51 8.10 -1.79 -2.70
CA LEU A 51 6.80 -1.23 -2.34
C LEU A 51 5.90 -1.08 -3.57
N ASP A 52 4.65 -1.35 -3.37
CA ASP A 52 3.56 -1.02 -4.30
C ASP A 52 2.68 0.07 -3.70
N MET A 53 2.03 0.83 -4.57
CA MET A 53 0.95 1.72 -4.14
C MET A 53 -0.27 0.85 -3.78
N PHE A 54 -0.55 0.72 -2.49
CA PHE A 54 -1.66 -0.12 -2.02
C PHE A 54 -3.02 0.51 -2.37
N PRO A 55 -4.03 -0.33 -2.65
CA PRO A 55 -5.29 0.16 -3.21
C PRO A 55 -6.21 0.80 -2.17
N TYR A 56 -7.07 1.72 -2.64
CA TYR A 56 -8.25 2.16 -1.90
C TYR A 56 -9.32 1.09 -2.02
N PRO A 57 -9.83 0.51 -0.91
CA PRO A 57 -10.91 -0.47 -1.00
C PRO A 57 -12.29 0.21 -1.09
N SER A 58 -12.43 1.16 -2.01
CA SER A 58 -13.62 2.00 -2.19
C SER A 58 -14.64 1.40 -3.18
N GLY A 59 -14.24 0.40 -3.94
CA GLY A 59 -15.09 -0.24 -4.95
C GLY A 59 -15.32 -1.71 -4.71
N ALA A 60 -16.13 -2.31 -5.58
CA ALA A 60 -16.51 -3.72 -5.48
C ALA A 60 -15.37 -4.70 -5.84
N GLY A 61 -14.19 -4.19 -6.19
CA GLY A 61 -13.03 -5.02 -6.52
C GLY A 61 -11.95 -4.23 -7.26
N LEU A 62 -10.85 -4.91 -7.51
CA LEU A 62 -9.72 -4.35 -8.25
C LEU A 62 -10.10 -4.11 -9.71
N HIS A 63 -9.54 -3.06 -10.29
CA HIS A 63 -9.56 -2.85 -11.75
C HIS A 63 -8.19 -3.22 -12.34
N VAL A 64 -8.12 -3.33 -13.66
CA VAL A 64 -6.91 -3.81 -14.36
C VAL A 64 -5.65 -2.94 -14.10
N GLY A 65 -5.83 -1.70 -13.73
CA GLY A 65 -4.72 -0.80 -13.38
C GLY A 65 -3.94 -1.24 -12.15
N HIS A 66 -4.60 -1.90 -11.19
CA HIS A 66 -3.92 -2.38 -9.99
C HIS A 66 -2.84 -3.43 -10.31
N PRO A 67 -3.18 -4.56 -10.97
CA PRO A 67 -2.16 -5.56 -11.26
C PRO A 67 -1.09 -5.08 -12.25
N LEU A 68 -1.35 -4.05 -13.04
CA LEU A 68 -0.34 -3.49 -13.95
C LEU A 68 0.95 -3.10 -13.20
N GLY A 69 0.81 -2.41 -12.07
CA GLY A 69 1.96 -2.06 -11.22
C GLY A 69 2.48 -3.28 -10.45
N TYR A 70 1.57 -4.04 -9.84
CA TYR A 70 1.92 -5.14 -8.94
C TYR A 70 2.66 -6.29 -9.65
N ILE A 71 2.43 -6.51 -10.94
CA ILE A 71 3.13 -7.53 -11.71
C ILE A 71 4.62 -7.21 -11.79
N ALA A 72 4.97 -5.95 -12.07
CA ALA A 72 6.37 -5.52 -12.18
C ALA A 72 7.13 -5.72 -10.86
N SER A 73 6.56 -5.26 -9.75
CA SER A 73 7.17 -5.41 -8.42
C SER A 73 7.25 -6.88 -8.01
N ASP A 74 6.23 -7.68 -8.32
CA ASP A 74 6.21 -9.11 -8.00
C ASP A 74 7.33 -9.88 -8.72
N ILE A 75 7.57 -9.55 -9.99
CA ILE A 75 8.67 -10.14 -10.78
C ILE A 75 10.02 -9.85 -10.09
N ILE A 76 10.23 -8.59 -9.69
CA ILE A 76 11.47 -8.18 -9.01
C ILE A 76 11.58 -8.86 -7.64
N ALA A 77 10.49 -8.91 -6.87
CA ALA A 77 10.46 -9.55 -5.55
C ALA A 77 10.86 -11.04 -5.66
N ARG A 78 10.28 -11.76 -6.62
CA ARG A 78 10.60 -13.18 -6.85
C ARG A 78 12.05 -13.36 -7.31
N TYR A 79 12.51 -12.52 -8.23
CA TYR A 79 13.90 -12.54 -8.70
C TYR A 79 14.87 -12.36 -7.53
N LYS A 80 14.62 -11.37 -6.67
CA LYS A 80 15.49 -11.10 -5.51
C LYS A 80 15.48 -12.26 -4.50
N ARG A 81 14.30 -12.87 -4.25
CA ARG A 81 14.22 -14.05 -3.38
C ARG A 81 15.05 -15.22 -3.96
N ASN A 82 14.97 -15.43 -5.28
CA ASN A 82 15.76 -16.47 -5.96
C ASN A 82 17.26 -16.18 -5.90
N LYS A 83 17.67 -14.93 -5.70
CA LYS A 83 19.06 -14.53 -5.49
C LYS A 83 19.51 -14.61 -4.02
N GLY A 84 18.63 -15.07 -3.12
CA GLY A 84 18.95 -15.26 -1.71
C GLY A 84 18.70 -14.05 -0.81
N PHE A 85 18.10 -12.97 -1.33
CA PHE A 85 17.76 -11.82 -0.51
C PHE A 85 16.57 -12.11 0.40
N ASN A 86 16.60 -11.53 1.58
CA ASN A 86 15.43 -11.43 2.47
C ASN A 86 14.55 -10.28 1.99
N VAL A 87 13.46 -10.61 1.29
CA VAL A 87 12.65 -9.61 0.58
C VAL A 87 11.41 -9.25 1.38
N LEU A 88 11.28 -7.97 1.73
CA LEU A 88 10.04 -7.42 2.26
C LEU A 88 9.23 -6.82 1.11
N HIS A 89 8.13 -7.49 0.75
CA HIS A 89 7.16 -7.05 -0.26
C HIS A 89 5.79 -6.96 0.42
N PRO A 90 5.52 -5.86 1.14
CA PRO A 90 4.29 -5.71 1.91
C PRO A 90 3.12 -5.28 1.02
N GLN A 91 1.92 -5.46 1.52
CA GLN A 91 0.70 -4.96 0.89
C GLN A 91 -0.26 -4.49 1.98
N GLY A 92 -1.31 -3.80 1.56
CA GLY A 92 -2.31 -3.30 2.49
C GLY A 92 -3.43 -2.58 1.78
N TYR A 93 -4.14 -1.73 2.55
CA TYR A 93 -5.32 -1.03 2.03
C TYR A 93 -5.35 0.40 2.57
N ASP A 94 -5.45 1.36 1.65
CA ASP A 94 -5.67 2.75 2.01
C ASP A 94 -7.17 2.92 2.29
N SER A 95 -7.54 2.55 3.50
CA SER A 95 -8.93 2.33 3.89
C SER A 95 -9.55 3.48 4.70
N PHE A 96 -8.81 4.57 4.88
CA PHE A 96 -9.27 5.74 5.62
C PHE A 96 -9.46 6.90 4.62
N GLY A 97 -10.70 7.25 4.32
CA GLY A 97 -10.88 8.34 3.39
C GLY A 97 -12.30 8.63 2.94
N LEU A 98 -12.45 9.76 2.26
CA LEU A 98 -13.70 10.37 1.82
C LEU A 98 -14.59 9.44 0.98
N PRO A 99 -14.09 8.66 0.01
CA PRO A 99 -14.98 7.81 -0.79
C PRO A 99 -15.80 6.82 0.06
N THR A 100 -15.19 6.23 1.08
CA THR A 100 -15.88 5.30 1.99
C THR A 100 -16.89 6.04 2.87
N GLU A 101 -16.55 7.25 3.31
CA GLU A 101 -17.45 8.10 4.11
C GLU A 101 -18.66 8.54 3.32
N GLN A 102 -18.47 8.96 2.07
CA GLN A 102 -19.56 9.35 1.16
C GLN A 102 -20.52 8.19 0.93
N TYR A 103 -19.97 7.01 0.70
CA TYR A 103 -20.79 5.80 0.52
C TYR A 103 -21.58 5.46 1.79
N ALA A 104 -20.95 5.63 2.96
CA ALA A 104 -21.62 5.42 4.25
C ALA A 104 -22.81 6.37 4.44
N ILE A 105 -22.63 7.65 4.09
CA ILE A 105 -23.71 8.67 4.15
C ILE A 105 -24.87 8.26 3.21
N GLN A 106 -24.55 7.88 1.98
CA GLN A 106 -25.55 7.51 0.97
C GLN A 106 -26.36 6.27 1.35
N THR A 107 -25.72 5.30 2.01
CA THR A 107 -26.33 3.99 2.29
C THR A 107 -26.80 3.83 3.73
N GLY A 108 -26.45 4.77 4.61
CA GLY A 108 -26.76 4.65 6.04
C GLY A 108 -25.95 3.56 6.76
N GLN A 109 -24.89 3.03 6.13
CA GLN A 109 -24.03 2.00 6.73
C GLN A 109 -22.78 2.62 7.33
N HIS A 110 -22.34 2.10 8.45
CA HIS A 110 -21.06 2.51 9.04
C HIS A 110 -19.90 2.19 8.10
N PRO A 111 -18.95 3.13 7.86
CA PRO A 111 -17.87 2.92 6.90
C PRO A 111 -17.08 1.62 7.10
N ALA A 112 -16.85 1.19 8.34
CA ALA A 112 -16.08 -0.02 8.64
C ALA A 112 -16.71 -1.28 8.03
N VAL A 113 -18.06 -1.34 7.93
CA VAL A 113 -18.76 -2.51 7.37
C VAL A 113 -18.42 -2.68 5.89
N THR A 114 -18.57 -1.59 5.14
CA THR A 114 -18.27 -1.58 3.70
C THR A 114 -16.78 -1.83 3.45
N THR A 115 -15.93 -1.15 4.21
CA THR A 115 -14.46 -1.29 4.11
C THR A 115 -14.04 -2.75 4.29
N GLU A 116 -14.53 -3.40 5.34
CA GLU A 116 -14.18 -4.80 5.64
C GLU A 116 -14.62 -5.74 4.51
N LYS A 117 -15.83 -5.53 3.99
CA LYS A 117 -16.36 -6.31 2.85
C LYS A 117 -15.47 -6.14 1.61
N ASN A 118 -15.10 -4.91 1.31
CA ASN A 118 -14.28 -4.59 0.14
C ASN A 118 -12.85 -5.13 0.30
N ILE A 119 -12.25 -5.01 1.49
CA ILE A 119 -10.92 -5.56 1.79
C ILE A 119 -10.91 -7.08 1.54
N LYS A 120 -11.92 -7.80 2.02
CA LYS A 120 -12.05 -9.24 1.80
C LYS A 120 -12.11 -9.58 0.30
N ARG A 121 -12.83 -8.77 -0.48
CA ARG A 121 -12.93 -8.95 -1.93
C ARG A 121 -11.58 -8.69 -2.62
N TYR A 122 -10.92 -7.58 -2.28
CA TYR A 122 -9.61 -7.21 -2.82
C TYR A 122 -8.56 -8.27 -2.48
N ARG A 123 -8.53 -8.71 -1.22
CA ARG A 123 -7.61 -9.76 -0.77
C ARG A 123 -7.81 -11.04 -1.57
N TYR A 124 -9.06 -11.47 -1.72
CA TYR A 124 -9.40 -12.65 -2.53
C TYR A 124 -8.86 -12.53 -3.97
N GLN A 125 -9.03 -11.36 -4.58
CA GLN A 125 -8.57 -11.13 -5.96
C GLN A 125 -7.04 -11.17 -6.05
N LEU A 126 -6.34 -10.53 -5.10
CA LEU A 126 -4.87 -10.52 -5.05
C LEU A 126 -4.31 -11.94 -4.83
N ASP A 127 -4.95 -12.70 -3.95
CA ASP A 127 -4.57 -14.10 -3.70
C ASP A 127 -4.76 -14.95 -4.97
N ARG A 128 -5.86 -14.71 -5.70
CA ARG A 128 -6.15 -15.44 -6.96
C ARG A 128 -5.14 -15.12 -8.07
N MET A 129 -4.55 -13.94 -8.07
CA MET A 129 -3.47 -13.57 -8.99
C MET A 129 -2.12 -14.15 -8.57
N GLY A 130 -2.01 -14.61 -7.33
CA GLY A 130 -0.83 -15.33 -6.84
C GLY A 130 0.39 -14.46 -6.57
N PHE A 131 0.20 -13.19 -6.24
CA PHE A 131 1.30 -12.28 -5.91
C PHE A 131 2.07 -12.74 -4.65
N SER A 132 3.36 -12.43 -4.62
CA SER A 132 4.27 -12.82 -3.54
C SER A 132 4.36 -11.78 -2.42
N PHE A 133 3.20 -11.30 -1.98
CA PHE A 133 3.12 -10.33 -0.87
C PHE A 133 3.35 -11.02 0.48
N ASP A 134 4.01 -10.30 1.39
CA ASP A 134 4.13 -10.70 2.80
C ASP A 134 2.88 -10.23 3.56
N TRP A 135 1.89 -11.09 3.65
CA TRP A 135 0.62 -10.78 4.30
C TRP A 135 0.73 -10.66 5.83
N ASP A 136 1.81 -11.12 6.44
CA ASP A 136 2.06 -10.87 7.88
C ASP A 136 2.37 -9.39 8.12
N ARG A 137 2.70 -8.66 7.06
CA ARG A 137 2.96 -7.21 7.08
C ARG A 137 1.83 -6.39 6.44
N GLU A 138 0.61 -6.97 6.38
CA GLU A 138 -0.58 -6.24 5.89
C GLU A 138 -0.85 -5.03 6.78
N ILE A 139 -1.08 -3.87 6.15
CA ILE A 139 -1.50 -2.66 6.86
C ILE A 139 -2.86 -2.18 6.36
N ARG A 140 -3.57 -1.48 7.24
CA ARG A 140 -4.84 -0.82 6.95
C ARG A 140 -4.77 0.58 7.56
N THR A 141 -4.89 1.61 6.76
CA THR A 141 -4.76 2.99 7.26
C THR A 141 -5.86 3.37 8.25
N SER A 142 -7.00 2.64 8.22
CA SER A 142 -8.10 2.83 9.18
C SER A 142 -7.95 2.05 10.50
N ASP A 143 -6.86 1.28 10.67
CA ASP A 143 -6.57 0.59 11.92
C ASP A 143 -6.05 1.61 12.95
N PRO A 144 -6.61 1.69 14.17
CA PRO A 144 -6.10 2.60 15.20
C PRO A 144 -4.60 2.46 15.48
N ARG A 145 -4.05 1.26 15.35
CA ARG A 145 -2.61 1.02 15.53
C ARG A 145 -1.77 1.73 14.46
N TYR A 146 -2.37 2.00 13.29
CA TYR A 146 -1.75 2.73 12.19
C TYR A 146 -1.99 4.25 12.36
N TYR A 147 -3.24 4.69 12.39
CA TYR A 147 -3.56 6.12 12.30
C TYR A 147 -3.21 6.90 13.58
N LYS A 148 -2.99 6.25 14.73
CA LYS A 148 -2.50 6.95 15.91
C LYS A 148 -1.20 7.74 15.64
N TRP A 149 -0.37 7.23 14.74
CA TRP A 149 0.88 7.91 14.37
C TRP A 149 0.60 9.14 13.49
N THR A 150 -0.38 9.05 12.60
CA THR A 150 -0.86 10.20 11.82
C THR A 150 -1.42 11.28 12.75
N GLN A 151 -2.23 10.88 13.73
CA GLN A 151 -2.79 11.79 14.73
C GLN A 151 -1.68 12.42 15.58
N TRP A 152 -0.67 11.66 15.96
CA TRP A 152 0.47 12.17 16.71
C TRP A 152 1.24 13.23 15.89
N ILE A 153 1.53 12.95 14.63
CA ILE A 153 2.20 13.90 13.74
C ILE A 153 1.34 15.17 13.60
N PHE A 154 0.02 15.02 13.39
CA PHE A 154 -0.90 16.16 13.35
C PHE A 154 -0.80 17.00 14.62
N SER A 155 -0.78 16.35 15.79
CA SER A 155 -0.67 17.06 17.08
C SER A 155 0.64 17.85 17.20
N LEU A 156 1.74 17.28 16.71
CA LEU A 156 3.03 18.01 16.67
C LEU A 156 2.92 19.25 15.78
N LEU A 157 2.35 19.09 14.57
CA LEU A 157 2.18 20.21 13.64
C LEU A 157 1.24 21.27 14.20
N PHE A 158 0.11 20.85 14.78
CA PHE A 158 -0.89 21.75 15.37
C PHE A 158 -0.31 22.59 16.52
N ASN A 159 0.61 22.01 17.30
CA ASN A 159 1.26 22.69 18.43
C ASN A 159 2.56 23.41 18.03
N SER A 160 2.80 23.55 16.72
CA SER A 160 4.01 24.17 16.20
C SER A 160 3.70 25.27 15.18
N TRP A 161 4.65 26.16 15.00
CA TRP A 161 4.69 27.08 13.86
C TRP A 161 6.09 27.04 13.27
N TYR A 162 6.23 27.35 11.99
CA TYR A 162 7.51 27.38 11.32
C TYR A 162 8.10 28.79 11.39
N ASP A 163 9.23 28.93 12.07
CA ASP A 163 9.96 30.20 12.20
C ASP A 163 10.96 30.29 11.06
N THR A 164 10.66 31.09 10.04
CA THR A 164 11.51 31.29 8.86
C THR A 164 12.86 31.89 9.19
N LYS A 165 12.97 32.66 10.29
CA LYS A 165 14.25 33.28 10.69
C LYS A 165 15.23 32.27 11.26
N SER A 166 14.74 31.33 12.08
CA SER A 166 15.60 30.31 12.68
C SER A 166 15.56 29.00 11.88
N ASP A 167 14.78 28.94 10.81
CA ASP A 167 14.60 27.78 9.89
C ASP A 167 14.26 26.51 10.66
N ARG A 168 13.27 26.60 11.56
CA ARG A 168 12.85 25.45 12.38
C ARG A 168 11.43 25.61 12.93
N ALA A 169 10.86 24.49 13.32
CA ALA A 169 9.59 24.46 14.05
C ALA A 169 9.80 24.95 15.50
N ARG A 170 8.86 25.77 15.98
CA ARG A 170 8.82 26.28 17.35
C ARG A 170 7.44 26.07 17.93
N SER A 171 7.31 26.20 19.26
CA SER A 171 6.03 26.04 19.95
C SER A 171 5.02 27.08 19.49
N ILE A 172 3.79 26.68 19.23
CA ILE A 172 2.67 27.56 18.88
C ILE A 172 2.41 28.59 19.98
N THR A 173 2.72 28.27 21.23
CA THR A 173 2.60 29.18 22.37
C THR A 173 3.45 30.45 22.16
N GLU A 174 4.66 30.29 21.65
CA GLU A 174 5.56 31.42 21.38
C GLU A 174 4.95 32.38 20.35
N LEU A 175 4.30 31.82 19.32
CA LEU A 175 3.62 32.63 18.31
C LEU A 175 2.38 33.33 18.91
N SER A 176 1.61 32.63 19.75
CA SER A 176 0.41 33.18 20.39
C SER A 176 0.80 34.37 21.29
N GLU A 177 1.81 34.21 22.13
CA GLU A 177 2.32 35.29 23.00
C GLU A 177 2.83 36.48 22.19
N PHE A 178 3.52 36.21 21.08
CA PHE A 178 3.99 37.28 20.18
C PHE A 178 2.80 38.04 19.60
N LEU A 179 1.76 37.36 19.14
CA LEU A 179 0.57 37.97 18.52
C LEU A 179 -0.25 38.76 19.55
N GLU A 180 -0.40 38.26 20.76
CA GLU A 180 -1.08 38.97 21.86
C GLU A 180 -0.38 40.28 22.16
N LYS A 181 0.93 40.29 22.17
CA LYS A 181 1.73 41.48 22.50
C LYS A 181 1.85 42.49 21.35
N ASN A 182 1.92 42.01 20.10
CA ASN A 182 2.26 42.84 18.95
C ASN A 182 1.17 43.02 17.92
N GLY A 183 0.07 42.23 18.03
CA GLY A 183 -1.02 42.20 17.05
C GLY A 183 -0.62 41.45 15.77
N THR A 184 -1.61 41.15 14.95
CA THR A 184 -1.44 40.34 13.73
C THR A 184 -0.73 41.07 12.60
N LYS A 185 -0.78 42.40 12.56
CA LYS A 185 -0.19 43.21 11.47
C LYS A 185 1.34 42.99 11.36
N LYS A 186 1.99 42.72 12.47
CA LYS A 186 3.45 42.47 12.47
C LYS A 186 3.86 41.10 11.95
N LEU A 187 2.91 40.16 11.88
CA LEU A 187 3.19 38.80 11.35
C LEU A 187 3.49 38.84 9.85
N TYR A 188 2.73 39.64 9.10
CA TYR A 188 2.96 39.80 7.65
C TYR A 188 4.34 40.35 7.32
N ALA A 189 4.83 41.29 8.13
CA ALA A 189 6.15 41.82 7.96
C ALA A 189 7.26 40.82 8.36
N TYR A 190 6.87 39.80 9.12
CA TYR A 190 7.80 38.81 9.63
C TYR A 190 7.99 37.64 8.64
N THR A 191 6.94 37.18 8.00
CA THR A 191 6.97 35.97 7.17
C THR A 191 7.05 36.26 5.67
N ASN A 192 6.62 37.42 5.20
CA ASN A 192 6.46 37.77 3.77
C ASN A 192 5.59 36.80 2.98
N GLU A 193 4.87 35.92 3.65
CA GLU A 193 4.02 34.90 3.01
C GLU A 193 2.67 34.82 3.71
N VAL A 194 1.63 34.60 2.92
CA VAL A 194 0.27 34.36 3.41
C VAL A 194 0.06 32.85 3.45
N TYR A 195 -0.14 32.36 4.65
CA TYR A 195 -0.51 30.97 4.81
C TYR A 195 -2.03 30.88 5.02
N UNK A 196 -2.35 30.48 4.14
CA UNK A 196 -3.73 30.44 4.12
C UNK A 196 -4.30 29.40 4.64
#